data_f6535061da1471dab965f32be44b1c9b
#
_entry.id   f6535061da1471dab965f32be44b1c9b
#
_cell.length_a   1.000
_cell.length_b   1.000
_cell.length_c   1.000
_cell.angle_alpha   90.00
_cell.angle_beta   90.00
_cell.angle_gamma   90.00
#
_symmetry.space_group_name_H-M   'P 1'
#
loop_
_entity.id
_entity.type
_entity.pdbx_description
1 polymer ?
#
loop_
_entity_poly.entity_id
_entity_poly.type
_entity_poly.pdbx_seq_one_letter_code
_entity_poly.pdbx_strand_id
1 'polypeptide(L)'
;MISGSLAQGLYDAGVRWRPQHGDWFCLDTSDVDPWLIAPGAIELGTHDGATVLMFHGASEWAMDAVHAVDATWLPSETQVRNLLLEHAGAGVVVHLEARHEGVRCRVQIEDWLYESSAVLAVDAYASVLLAVLQRERA
;
A
#
# COMPACT_ATOMS: atom_id res chain seq x y z
N MET A 1 1.97 5.33 -8.92
CA MET A 1 1.70 4.09 -8.16
C MET A 1 2.92 3.77 -7.29
N ILE A 2 2.69 3.28 -6.10
CA ILE A 2 3.75 2.90 -5.16
C ILE A 2 4.71 1.87 -5.79
N SER A 3 5.99 1.93 -5.44
CA SER A 3 6.94 0.91 -5.87
C SER A 3 6.65 -0.43 -5.20
N GLY A 4 6.94 -1.53 -5.90
CA GLY A 4 6.72 -2.87 -5.38
C GLY A 4 7.53 -3.15 -4.12
N SER A 5 8.75 -2.65 -4.05
CA SER A 5 9.62 -2.84 -2.88
C SER A 5 9.08 -2.13 -1.63
N LEU A 6 8.54 -0.92 -1.79
CA LEU A 6 7.91 -0.21 -0.67
C LEU A 6 6.61 -0.90 -0.23
N ALA A 7 5.80 -1.33 -1.18
CA ALA A 7 4.57 -2.07 -0.86
C ALA A 7 4.88 -3.34 -0.08
N GLN A 8 5.88 -4.11 -0.50
CA GLN A 8 6.33 -5.30 0.22
C GLN A 8 6.88 -4.95 1.59
N GLY A 9 7.67 -3.87 1.68
CA GLY A 9 8.21 -3.39 2.96
C GLY A 9 7.13 -3.03 3.96
N LEU A 10 6.04 -2.40 3.53
CA LEU A 10 4.90 -2.08 4.39
C LEU A 10 4.25 -3.37 4.92
N TYR A 11 4.05 -4.36 4.07
CA TYR A 11 3.54 -5.66 4.50
C TYR A 11 4.45 -6.30 5.53
N ASP A 12 5.75 -6.35 5.26
CA ASP A 12 6.75 -6.92 6.17
C ASP A 12 6.79 -6.18 7.51
N ALA A 13 6.49 -4.89 7.51
CA ALA A 13 6.42 -4.05 8.71
C ALA A 13 5.09 -4.17 9.47
N GLY A 14 4.16 -4.98 8.99
CA GLY A 14 2.92 -5.27 9.69
C GLY A 14 1.66 -4.65 9.14
N VAL A 15 1.74 -3.86 8.06
CA VAL A 15 0.55 -3.31 7.41
C VAL A 15 -0.25 -4.46 6.78
N ARG A 16 -1.54 -4.51 7.08
CA ARG A 16 -2.41 -5.57 6.57
C ARG A 16 -3.47 -4.98 5.68
N TRP A 17 -3.64 -5.60 4.52
CA TRP A 17 -4.61 -5.21 3.53
C TRP A 17 -5.97 -5.77 3.87
N ARG A 18 -6.98 -4.90 3.78
CA ARG A 18 -8.39 -5.29 3.78
C ARG A 18 -8.95 -4.99 2.40
N PRO A 19 -8.95 -5.97 1.50
CA PRO A 19 -9.32 -5.74 0.10
C PRO A 19 -10.72 -5.15 -0.05
N GLN A 20 -10.82 -4.17 -0.93
CA GLN A 20 -12.09 -3.54 -1.29
C GLN A 20 -12.05 -3.08 -2.75
N HIS A 21 -13.22 -2.83 -3.31
CA HIS A 21 -13.32 -2.32 -4.67
C HIS A 21 -12.56 -1.00 -4.80
N GLY A 22 -11.83 -0.87 -5.89
CA GLY A 22 -10.97 0.28 -6.15
C GLY A 22 -9.52 0.10 -5.70
N ASP A 23 -9.22 -0.98 -4.98
CA ASP A 23 -7.84 -1.25 -4.57
C ASP A 23 -7.02 -1.87 -5.70
N TRP A 24 -5.75 -1.51 -5.73
CA TRP A 24 -4.76 -2.08 -6.63
C TRP A 24 -3.88 -3.08 -5.87
N PHE A 25 -3.45 -4.11 -6.58
CA PHE A 25 -2.53 -5.11 -6.04
C PHE A 25 -1.65 -5.67 -7.15
N CYS A 26 -0.59 -6.37 -6.78
CA CYS A 26 0.21 -7.16 -7.70
C CYS A 26 0.47 -8.55 -7.13
N LEU A 27 0.86 -9.46 -7.99
CA LEU A 27 1.20 -10.83 -7.59
C LEU A 27 2.72 -11.02 -7.45
N ASP A 28 3.50 -10.21 -8.14
CA ASP A 28 4.95 -10.23 -8.10
C ASP A 28 5.49 -8.80 -7.96
N THR A 29 6.18 -8.52 -6.86
CA THR A 29 6.71 -7.17 -6.59
C THR A 29 7.95 -6.85 -7.41
N SER A 30 8.61 -7.84 -8.00
CA SER A 30 9.80 -7.63 -8.84
C SER A 30 9.42 -7.21 -10.27
N ASP A 31 8.23 -7.58 -10.71
CA ASP A 31 7.67 -7.22 -12.02
C ASP A 31 6.22 -6.80 -11.80
N VAL A 32 6.05 -5.54 -11.36
CA VAL A 32 4.74 -5.03 -10.96
C VAL A 32 3.84 -4.90 -12.18
N ASP A 33 2.90 -5.83 -12.31
CA ASP A 33 1.77 -5.78 -13.23
C ASP A 33 0.52 -5.60 -12.38
N PRO A 34 0.02 -4.36 -12.25
CA PRO A 34 -1.03 -4.08 -11.28
C PRO A 34 -2.41 -4.55 -11.77
N TRP A 35 -3.18 -5.06 -10.82
CA TRP A 35 -4.56 -5.46 -11.00
C TRP A 35 -5.47 -4.58 -10.16
N LEU A 36 -6.62 -4.23 -10.70
CA LEU A 36 -7.64 -3.42 -10.02
C LEU A 36 -8.82 -4.29 -9.62
N ILE A 37 -9.22 -4.21 -8.36
CA ILE A 37 -10.45 -4.84 -7.90
C ILE A 37 -11.63 -3.99 -8.39
N ALA A 38 -12.33 -4.50 -9.41
CA ALA A 38 -13.44 -3.79 -10.04
C ALA A 38 -14.53 -4.78 -10.44
N PRO A 39 -15.81 -4.40 -10.35
CA PRO A 39 -16.91 -5.26 -10.75
C PRO A 39 -16.74 -5.78 -12.18
N GLY A 40 -16.98 -7.08 -12.37
CA GLY A 40 -16.88 -7.73 -13.69
C GLY A 40 -15.46 -8.12 -14.10
N ALA A 41 -14.43 -7.65 -13.39
CA ALA A 41 -13.03 -7.97 -13.67
C ALA A 41 -12.44 -8.83 -12.55
N ILE A 42 -12.26 -8.25 -11.39
CA ILE A 42 -11.78 -8.96 -10.20
C ILE A 42 -12.76 -8.69 -9.08
N GLU A 43 -13.27 -9.75 -8.48
CA GLU A 43 -14.23 -9.65 -7.39
C GLU A 43 -13.70 -10.30 -6.13
N LEU A 44 -14.24 -9.86 -5.01
CA LEU A 44 -13.90 -10.40 -3.70
C LEU A 44 -14.81 -11.57 -3.37
N GLY A 45 -14.22 -12.59 -2.78
CA GLY A 45 -14.96 -13.75 -2.30
C GLY A 45 -14.35 -14.27 -1.00
N THR A 46 -14.91 -15.35 -0.51
CA THR A 46 -14.43 -15.99 0.71
C THR A 46 -14.31 -17.49 0.44
N HIS A 47 -13.20 -18.07 0.86
CA HIS A 47 -12.95 -19.50 0.79
C HIS A 47 -12.32 -19.95 2.10
N ASP A 48 -12.98 -20.88 2.78
CA ASP A 48 -12.56 -21.38 4.10
C ASP A 48 -12.26 -20.25 5.11
N GLY A 49 -13.09 -19.19 5.08
CA GLY A 49 -12.95 -18.05 5.98
C GLY A 49 -11.92 -17.03 5.56
N ALA A 50 -11.17 -17.29 4.49
CA ALA A 50 -10.16 -16.37 3.97
C ALA A 50 -10.67 -15.56 2.78
N THR A 51 -10.24 -14.32 2.67
CA THR A 51 -10.57 -13.47 1.52
C THR A 51 -9.80 -13.95 0.29
N VAL A 52 -10.50 -14.11 -0.82
CA VAL A 52 -9.92 -14.47 -2.11
C VAL A 52 -10.27 -13.44 -3.17
N LEU A 53 -9.37 -13.31 -4.14
CA LEU A 53 -9.51 -12.46 -5.30
C LEU A 53 -9.88 -13.36 -6.48
N MET A 54 -11.08 -13.17 -7.00
CA MET A 54 -11.62 -14.00 -8.07
C MET A 54 -11.49 -13.28 -9.41
N PHE A 55 -10.72 -13.88 -10.30
CA PHE A 55 -10.45 -13.31 -11.63
C PHE A 55 -11.53 -13.78 -12.61
N HIS A 56 -12.36 -12.86 -13.05
CA HIS A 56 -13.35 -13.11 -14.08
C HIS A 56 -12.76 -12.72 -15.43
N GLY A 57 -11.93 -13.59 -15.96
CA GLY A 57 -11.32 -13.37 -17.27
C GLY A 57 -12.12 -13.97 -18.42
N ALA A 58 -11.70 -13.66 -19.63
CA ALA A 58 -12.27 -14.22 -20.83
C ALA A 58 -11.91 -15.70 -21.05
N SER A 59 -11.15 -16.30 -20.17
CA SER A 59 -10.76 -17.71 -20.27
C SER A 59 -11.64 -18.57 -19.35
N GLU A 60 -11.89 -19.78 -19.79
CA GLU A 60 -12.59 -20.80 -19.00
C GLU A 60 -11.83 -21.16 -17.71
N TRP A 61 -10.57 -20.77 -17.64
CA TRP A 61 -9.67 -20.97 -16.51
C TRP A 61 -9.75 -19.85 -15.48
N ALA A 62 -10.66 -18.89 -15.68
CA ALA A 62 -10.89 -17.78 -14.78
C ALA A 62 -11.44 -18.22 -13.40
N MET A 63 -11.43 -19.49 -13.15
CA MET A 63 -11.68 -20.06 -11.83
C MET A 63 -10.51 -19.84 -10.88
N ASP A 64 -9.45 -19.21 -11.38
CA ASP A 64 -8.29 -18.92 -10.56
C ASP A 64 -8.64 -17.85 -9.53
N ALA A 65 -8.71 -18.30 -8.30
CA ALA A 65 -8.82 -17.43 -7.15
C ALA A 65 -7.45 -17.40 -6.46
N VAL A 66 -7.02 -16.21 -6.10
CA VAL A 66 -5.79 -15.99 -5.34
C VAL A 66 -6.17 -15.53 -3.95
N HIS A 67 -5.59 -16.14 -2.92
CA HIS A 67 -5.78 -15.65 -1.56
C HIS A 67 -5.18 -14.25 -1.44
N ALA A 68 -5.90 -13.35 -0.78
CA ALA A 68 -5.44 -11.97 -0.61
C ALA A 68 -4.06 -11.91 0.08
N VAL A 69 -3.77 -12.87 0.97
CA VAL A 69 -2.47 -12.95 1.65
C VAL A 69 -1.30 -13.25 0.71
N ASP A 70 -1.57 -13.82 -0.46
CA ASP A 70 -0.55 -14.14 -1.47
C ASP A 70 -0.39 -13.02 -2.50
N ALA A 71 -1.18 -11.97 -2.40
CA ALA A 71 -1.08 -10.78 -3.22
C ALA A 71 -0.44 -9.64 -2.42
N THR A 72 0.19 -8.72 -3.11
CA THR A 72 0.76 -7.52 -2.49
C THR A 72 -0.10 -6.32 -2.80
N TRP A 73 -0.67 -5.71 -1.77
CA TRP A 73 -1.45 -4.49 -1.89
C TRP A 73 -0.57 -3.35 -2.38
N LEU A 74 -1.07 -2.60 -3.33
CA LEU A 74 -0.44 -1.40 -3.85
C LEU A 74 -1.29 -0.19 -3.42
N PRO A 75 -1.13 0.29 -2.18
CA PRO A 75 -1.96 1.38 -1.68
C PRO A 75 -1.77 2.66 -2.47
N SER A 76 -2.85 3.42 -2.60
CA SER A 76 -2.82 4.73 -3.22
C SER A 76 -2.13 5.76 -2.32
N GLU A 77 -1.80 6.92 -2.89
CA GLU A 77 -1.26 8.05 -2.12
C GLU A 77 -2.16 8.39 -0.93
N THR A 78 -3.47 8.50 -1.15
CA THR A 78 -4.42 8.80 -0.09
C THR A 78 -4.43 7.73 0.99
N GLN A 79 -4.38 6.46 0.60
CA GLN A 79 -4.37 5.35 1.56
C GLN A 79 -3.10 5.35 2.40
N VAL A 80 -1.95 5.55 1.79
CA VAL A 80 -0.68 5.61 2.52
C VAL A 80 -0.65 6.81 3.47
N ARG A 81 -1.10 7.97 3.00
CA ARG A 81 -1.18 9.17 3.84
C ARG A 81 -2.07 8.94 5.05
N ASN A 82 -3.22 8.31 4.86
CA ASN A 82 -4.13 8.02 5.95
C ASN A 82 -3.51 7.03 6.96
N LEU A 83 -2.82 6.00 6.48
CA LEU A 83 -2.09 5.10 7.36
C LEU A 83 -1.03 5.83 8.18
N LEU A 84 -0.29 6.73 7.55
CA LEU A 84 0.72 7.54 8.24
C LEU A 84 0.08 8.41 9.33
N LEU A 85 -1.04 9.08 9.02
CA LEU A 85 -1.75 9.92 10.00
C LEU A 85 -2.29 9.09 11.18
N GLU A 86 -2.79 7.90 10.91
CA GLU A 86 -3.25 6.99 11.97
C GLU A 86 -2.11 6.59 12.91
N HIS A 87 -0.96 6.23 12.36
CA HIS A 87 0.21 5.85 13.15
C HIS A 87 0.87 7.02 13.86
N ALA A 88 0.84 8.21 13.26
CA ALA A 88 1.41 9.40 13.85
C ALA A 88 0.63 9.91 15.05
N GLY A 89 -0.69 9.72 15.04
CA GLY A 89 -1.57 10.11 16.11
C GLY A 89 -2.23 11.48 15.92
N ALA A 90 -3.17 11.79 16.80
CA ALA A 90 -3.93 13.02 16.73
C ALA A 90 -3.03 14.24 16.91
N GLY A 91 -3.28 15.28 16.16
CA GLY A 91 -2.56 16.55 16.24
C GLY A 91 -1.24 16.59 15.50
N VAL A 92 -0.78 15.46 14.96
CA VAL A 92 0.45 15.43 14.15
C VAL A 92 0.13 15.92 12.74
N VAL A 93 1.02 16.75 12.21
CA VAL A 93 0.90 17.30 10.86
C VAL A 93 1.95 16.65 9.96
N VAL A 94 1.50 16.14 8.83
CA VAL A 94 2.36 15.61 7.79
C VAL A 94 2.58 16.70 6.75
N HIS A 95 3.84 17.01 6.46
CA HIS A 95 4.21 18.00 5.45
C HIS A 95 4.65 17.28 4.17
N LEU A 96 4.10 17.71 3.04
CA LEU A 96 4.57 17.28 1.73
C LEU A 96 5.00 18.50 0.94
N GLU A 97 6.26 18.52 0.53
CA GLU A 97 6.83 19.59 -0.26
C GLU A 97 7.12 19.06 -1.67
N ALA A 98 6.48 19.64 -2.67
CA ALA A 98 6.69 19.27 -4.05
C ALA A 98 7.68 20.23 -4.71
N ARG A 99 8.65 19.67 -5.43
CA ARG A 99 9.61 20.42 -6.22
C ARG A 99 9.67 19.82 -7.61
N HIS A 100 10.36 20.48 -8.51
CA HIS A 100 10.49 20.05 -9.90
C HIS A 100 11.11 18.64 -9.99
N GLU A 101 12.08 18.34 -9.15
CA GLU A 101 12.81 17.06 -9.12
C GLU A 101 12.12 15.96 -8.33
N GLY A 102 11.07 16.25 -7.57
CA GLY A 102 10.35 15.26 -6.77
C GLY A 102 9.66 15.85 -5.56
N VAL A 103 9.34 15.00 -4.61
CA VAL A 103 8.61 15.38 -3.40
C VAL A 103 9.34 14.94 -2.15
N ARG A 104 9.16 15.70 -1.09
CA ARG A 104 9.69 15.40 0.24
C ARG A 104 8.53 15.32 1.22
N CYS A 105 8.47 14.23 1.95
CA CYS A 105 7.52 14.05 3.06
C CYS A 105 8.26 14.19 4.38
N ARG A 106 7.65 14.93 5.31
CA ARG A 106 8.25 15.17 6.62
C ARG A 106 7.17 15.13 7.69
N VAL A 107 7.44 14.42 8.78
CA VAL A 107 6.58 14.37 9.94
C VAL A 107 7.41 14.33 11.20
N GLN A 108 6.98 15.06 12.21
CA GLN A 108 7.58 14.99 13.54
C GLN A 108 6.62 14.32 14.49
N ILE A 109 7.07 13.23 15.11
CA ILE A 109 6.31 12.47 16.09
C ILE A 109 7.13 12.50 17.38
N GLU A 110 6.62 13.18 18.40
CA GLU A 110 7.34 13.42 19.65
C GLU A 110 8.69 14.11 19.37
N ASP A 111 9.81 13.50 19.76
CA ASP A 111 11.15 14.06 19.55
C ASP A 111 11.81 13.59 18.25
N TRP A 112 11.06 12.87 17.40
CA TRP A 112 11.63 12.26 16.19
C TRP A 112 11.11 12.92 14.93
N LEU A 113 12.05 13.34 14.10
CA LEU A 113 11.77 13.85 12.76
C LEU A 113 12.00 12.71 11.76
N TYR A 114 10.94 12.39 11.01
CA TYR A 114 11.00 11.44 9.91
C TYR A 114 10.90 12.23 8.61
N GLU A 115 11.79 11.94 7.68
CA GLU A 115 11.84 12.65 6.40
C GLU A 115 12.27 11.72 5.30
N SER A 116 11.62 11.80 4.14
CA SER A 116 11.99 11.05 2.96
C SER A 116 11.65 11.82 1.70
N SER A 117 12.47 11.64 0.67
CA SER A 117 12.26 12.23 -0.64
C SER A 117 12.11 11.14 -1.68
N ALA A 118 11.25 11.36 -2.65
CA ALA A 118 11.03 10.43 -3.75
C ALA A 118 10.53 11.18 -4.98
N VAL A 119 10.51 10.51 -6.12
CA VAL A 119 9.95 11.10 -7.34
C VAL A 119 8.43 11.23 -7.21
N LEU A 120 7.77 10.22 -6.64
CA LEU A 120 6.33 10.20 -6.44
C LEU A 120 5.95 10.43 -4.98
N ALA A 121 4.86 11.17 -4.78
CA ALA A 121 4.36 11.45 -3.45
C ALA A 121 4.03 10.17 -2.66
N VAL A 122 3.41 9.18 -3.30
CA VAL A 122 3.07 7.92 -2.65
C VAL A 122 4.31 7.23 -2.08
N ASP A 123 5.42 7.25 -2.79
CA ASP A 123 6.68 6.65 -2.33
C ASP A 123 7.30 7.45 -1.18
N ALA A 124 7.20 8.78 -1.21
CA ALA A 124 7.67 9.62 -0.12
C ALA A 124 6.90 9.34 1.17
N TYR A 125 5.58 9.29 1.10
CA TYR A 125 4.73 8.92 2.24
C TYR A 125 5.03 7.50 2.73
N ALA A 126 5.15 6.55 1.82
CA ALA A 126 5.39 5.14 2.16
C ALA A 126 6.75 4.96 2.87
N SER A 127 7.78 5.66 2.41
CA SER A 127 9.10 5.60 3.02
C SER A 127 9.09 6.14 4.45
N VAL A 128 8.38 7.25 4.69
CA VAL A 128 8.22 7.79 6.05
C VAL A 128 7.42 6.84 6.92
N LEU A 129 6.29 6.32 6.41
CA LEU A 129 5.48 5.36 7.15
C LEU A 129 6.30 4.12 7.54
N LEU A 130 7.08 3.59 6.60
CA LEU A 130 7.94 2.43 6.86
C LEU A 130 8.94 2.73 7.97
N ALA A 131 9.57 3.90 7.97
CA ALA A 131 10.50 4.31 9.01
C ALA A 131 9.81 4.42 10.38
N VAL A 132 8.61 4.96 10.43
CA VAL A 132 7.80 5.04 11.66
C VAL A 132 7.49 3.64 12.19
N LEU A 133 7.02 2.74 11.31
CA LEU A 133 6.65 1.37 11.69
C LEU A 133 7.86 0.58 12.19
N GLN A 134 9.01 0.71 11.53
CA GLN A 134 10.23 0.03 11.92
C GLN A 134 10.71 0.50 13.29
N ARG A 135 10.56 1.78 13.59
CA ARG A 135 10.91 2.32 14.88
C ARG A 135 9.97 1.81 16.00
N GLU A 136 8.68 1.75 15.75
CA GLU A 136 7.70 1.26 16.71
C GLU A 136 7.94 -0.20 17.10
N ARG A 137 8.55 -0.96 16.20
CA ARG A 137 8.86 -2.38 16.42
C ARG A 137 10.23 -2.60 17.05
N ALA A 138 11.04 -1.58 17.16
CA ALA A 138 12.39 -1.67 17.72
C ALA A 138 12.36 -1.73 19.27
#